data_9e5aaabcb159de58c2228f4ac9e1b81d
#
_entry.id   9e5aaabcb159de58c2228f4ac9e1b81d
#
_cell.length_a   1.000
_cell.length_b   1.000
_cell.length_c   1.000
_cell.angle_alpha   90.00
_cell.angle_beta   90.00
_cell.angle_gamma   90.00
#
_symmetry.space_group_name_H-M   'P 1'
#
loop_
_entity.id
_entity.type
_entity.pdbx_description
1 polymer ?
#
loop_
_entity_poly.entity_id
_entity_poly.type
_entity_poly.pdbx_seq_one_letter_code
_entity_poly.pdbx_strand_id
1 'polypeptide(L)'
;MFQNNLLMGAASAGGAGLVEVENSALFNSAASERLTLTPTASDDDINTMSCWVYRAKFTGALQYFWAAGTGAMSLVGFTASEQLLVDRPGANVLTSTQLFRDIGWYHIVVGLDVTNAVATNRVTVEVNGVEITAWATDNRAALTAGMFSWGDNIIHGIGATAPGAAYFDGYIAEFTWMHGTKYSASDFGE
;
A
#
# COMPACT_ATOMS: atom_id res chain seq x y z
N MET A 1 19.95 -7.00 -21.89
CA MET A 1 18.78 -7.37 -22.73
C MET A 1 17.59 -7.37 -21.78
N PHE A 2 16.83 -6.28 -21.78
CA PHE A 2 15.67 -6.14 -20.86
C PHE A 2 14.52 -6.94 -21.43
N GLN A 3 13.98 -7.89 -20.65
CA GLN A 3 12.78 -8.60 -21.05
C GLN A 3 11.58 -7.72 -20.70
N ASN A 4 10.77 -7.37 -21.69
CA ASN A 4 9.46 -6.78 -21.50
C ASN A 4 8.58 -7.85 -20.83
N ASN A 5 8.30 -7.67 -19.53
CA ASN A 5 7.33 -8.52 -18.86
C ASN A 5 5.93 -8.03 -19.21
N LEU A 6 5.30 -8.71 -20.17
CA LEU A 6 3.89 -8.52 -20.46
C LEU A 6 3.08 -9.02 -19.27
N LEU A 7 2.47 -8.11 -18.53
CA LEU A 7 1.52 -8.45 -17.47
C LEU A 7 0.21 -8.93 -18.11
N MET A 8 0.00 -10.23 -18.11
CA MET A 8 -1.32 -10.79 -18.36
C MET A 8 -2.10 -10.79 -17.03
N GLY A 9 -2.67 -9.65 -16.67
CA GLY A 9 -3.73 -9.61 -15.66
C GLY A 9 -4.92 -10.39 -16.17
N ALA A 10 -5.54 -11.23 -15.34
CA ALA A 10 -6.78 -11.89 -15.68
C ALA A 10 -7.83 -10.82 -16.02
N ALA A 11 -8.23 -10.75 -17.27
CA ALA A 11 -9.23 -9.81 -17.74
C ALA A 11 -10.56 -10.12 -17.05
N SER A 12 -10.95 -9.26 -16.12
CA SER A 12 -12.37 -9.08 -15.79
C SER A 12 -13.05 -8.50 -17.02
N ALA A 13 -14.21 -9.04 -17.39
CA ALA A 13 -14.94 -8.68 -18.59
C ALA A 13 -15.49 -7.24 -18.51
N GLY A 14 -14.64 -6.29 -18.87
CA GLY A 14 -14.99 -4.89 -19.06
C GLY A 14 -13.72 -4.21 -19.57
N GLY A 15 -13.63 -3.98 -20.86
CA GLY A 15 -12.52 -3.51 -21.67
C GLY A 15 -11.61 -2.42 -21.11
N ALA A 16 -10.95 -2.68 -20.01
CA ALA A 16 -9.81 -1.90 -19.58
C ALA A 16 -8.60 -2.32 -20.43
N GLY A 17 -7.93 -1.38 -21.07
CA GLY A 17 -6.70 -1.63 -21.80
C GLY A 17 -5.65 -2.29 -20.90
N LEU A 18 -4.78 -3.10 -21.49
CA LEU A 18 -3.65 -3.68 -20.75
C LEU A 18 -2.83 -2.53 -20.17
N VAL A 19 -2.69 -2.49 -18.84
CA VAL A 19 -1.77 -1.57 -18.17
C VAL A 19 -0.36 -2.16 -18.31
N GLU A 20 0.51 -1.46 -19.01
CA GLU A 20 1.91 -1.85 -19.15
C GLU A 20 2.74 -1.12 -18.07
N VAL A 21 3.35 -1.86 -17.18
CA VAL A 21 4.32 -1.33 -16.23
C VAL A 21 5.70 -1.37 -16.89
N GLU A 22 6.15 -0.22 -17.40
CA GLU A 22 7.41 -0.12 -18.14
C GLU A 22 8.66 -0.31 -17.27
N ASN A 23 8.61 0.15 -16.02
CA ASN A 23 9.74 0.14 -15.10
C ASN A 23 9.32 -0.23 -13.69
N SER A 24 10.14 -1.02 -13.02
CA SER A 24 9.95 -1.36 -11.61
C SER A 24 11.28 -1.36 -10.86
N ALA A 25 11.25 -1.02 -9.57
CA ALA A 25 12.38 -1.15 -8.68
C ALA A 25 12.34 -2.53 -7.99
N LEU A 26 13.46 -3.25 -8.03
CA LEU A 26 13.65 -4.47 -7.25
C LEU A 26 14.00 -4.09 -5.81
N PHE A 27 13.35 -4.72 -4.86
CA PHE A 27 13.66 -4.66 -3.43
C PHE A 27 14.07 -6.06 -2.98
N ASN A 28 15.24 -6.17 -2.38
CA ASN A 28 15.79 -7.42 -1.85
C ASN A 28 15.94 -7.29 -0.34
N SER A 29 15.15 -8.05 0.39
CA SER A 29 15.14 -8.02 1.86
C SER A 29 16.50 -8.42 2.45
N ALA A 30 17.24 -9.33 1.80
CA ALA A 30 18.57 -9.75 2.25
C ALA A 30 19.63 -8.65 2.09
N ALA A 31 19.45 -7.72 1.13
CA ALA A 31 20.31 -6.57 0.92
C ALA A 31 19.84 -5.33 1.70
N SER A 32 18.72 -5.43 2.42
CA SER A 32 18.13 -4.32 3.19
C SER A 32 17.79 -3.11 2.33
N GLU A 33 17.29 -3.35 1.12
CA GLU A 33 17.00 -2.30 0.14
C GLU A 33 15.70 -1.57 0.47
N ARG A 34 15.75 -0.26 0.40
CA ARG A 34 14.61 0.64 0.54
C ARG A 34 14.89 1.99 -0.09
N LEU A 35 13.82 2.72 -0.41
CA LEU A 35 13.89 4.14 -0.74
C LEU A 35 13.34 4.95 0.42
N THR A 36 13.84 6.17 0.60
CA THR A 36 13.34 7.08 1.64
C THR A 36 13.13 8.47 1.08
N LEU A 37 12.08 9.13 1.55
CA LEU A 37 11.72 10.51 1.21
C LEU A 37 11.14 11.18 2.45
N THR A 38 11.49 12.45 2.67
CA THR A 38 10.78 13.30 3.63
C THR A 38 9.98 14.34 2.84
N PRO A 39 8.66 14.18 2.72
CA PRO A 39 7.84 15.16 2.04
C PRO A 39 7.73 16.43 2.87
N THR A 40 7.37 17.54 2.22
CA THR A 40 6.94 18.75 2.94
C THR A 40 5.61 18.48 3.63
N ALA A 41 5.38 19.14 4.76
CA ALA A 41 4.14 19.00 5.54
C ALA A 41 2.89 19.16 4.66
N SER A 42 1.91 18.31 4.89
CA SER A 42 0.67 18.21 4.15
C SER A 42 -0.46 17.74 5.07
N ASP A 43 -1.63 17.46 4.52
CA ASP A 43 -2.78 16.96 5.28
C ASP A 43 -2.57 15.49 5.67
N ASP A 44 -2.70 15.15 6.96
CA ASP A 44 -2.61 13.78 7.47
C ASP A 44 -3.93 13.02 7.31
N ASP A 45 -5.03 13.72 7.14
CA ASP A 45 -6.36 13.20 7.29
C ASP A 45 -6.95 12.71 5.95
N ILE A 46 -6.48 13.27 4.82
CA ILE A 46 -6.97 12.91 3.48
C ILE A 46 -5.79 12.63 2.55
N ASN A 47 -5.64 11.37 2.17
CA ASN A 47 -4.50 10.92 1.35
C ASN A 47 -4.88 9.72 0.48
N THR A 48 -4.09 9.51 -0.57
CA THR A 48 -4.14 8.27 -1.35
C THR A 48 -2.73 7.77 -1.63
N MET A 49 -2.52 6.48 -1.43
CA MET A 49 -1.35 5.76 -1.90
C MET A 49 -1.77 4.76 -2.97
N SER A 50 -1.06 4.75 -4.09
CA SER A 50 -1.22 3.78 -5.17
C SER A 50 0.14 3.23 -5.56
N CYS A 51 0.22 1.92 -5.77
CA CYS A 51 1.41 1.29 -6.35
C CYS A 51 1.09 -0.08 -6.93
N TRP A 52 1.93 -0.51 -7.87
CA TRP A 52 2.01 -1.90 -8.27
C TRP A 52 3.06 -2.61 -7.43
N VAL A 53 2.70 -3.75 -6.85
CA VAL A 53 3.63 -4.61 -6.11
C VAL A 53 3.66 -6.00 -6.72
N TYR A 54 4.85 -6.51 -7.02
CA TYR A 54 5.07 -7.90 -7.42
C TYR A 54 5.64 -8.65 -6.24
N ARG A 55 4.93 -9.64 -5.76
CA ARG A 55 5.38 -10.50 -4.67
C ARG A 55 6.26 -11.61 -5.24
N ALA A 56 7.56 -11.52 -4.98
CA ALA A 56 8.53 -12.53 -5.42
C ALA A 56 8.73 -13.64 -4.38
N LYS A 57 8.47 -13.35 -3.10
CA LYS A 57 8.77 -14.26 -2.01
C LYS A 57 7.82 -14.08 -0.83
N PHE A 58 7.46 -15.21 -0.23
CA PHE A 58 6.70 -15.28 1.02
C PHE A 58 7.68 -15.61 2.14
N THR A 59 8.01 -14.64 2.97
CA THR A 59 9.07 -14.77 3.98
C THR A 59 8.58 -15.34 5.31
N GLY A 60 7.26 -15.42 5.51
CA GLY A 60 6.65 -15.73 6.80
C GLY A 60 6.88 -14.65 7.86
N ALA A 61 7.22 -13.44 7.42
CA ALA A 61 7.43 -12.26 8.25
C ALA A 61 6.66 -11.07 7.67
N LEU A 62 6.55 -10.00 8.45
CA LEU A 62 6.00 -8.73 7.98
C LEU A 62 6.83 -8.17 6.82
N GLN A 63 6.18 -7.69 5.78
CA GLN A 63 6.78 -7.05 4.61
C GLN A 63 6.02 -5.76 4.30
N TYR A 64 6.65 -4.61 4.54
CA TYR A 64 6.03 -3.33 4.23
C TYR A 64 6.52 -2.81 2.90
N PHE A 65 5.60 -2.48 2.01
CA PHE A 65 5.93 -1.80 0.77
C PHE A 65 5.81 -0.27 0.90
N TRP A 66 5.15 0.23 1.96
CA TRP A 66 5.19 1.62 2.34
C TRP A 66 5.03 1.82 3.85
N ALA A 67 5.76 2.80 4.39
CA ALA A 67 5.72 3.21 5.78
C ALA A 67 5.99 4.70 5.93
N ALA A 68 5.37 5.36 6.92
CA ALA A 68 5.64 6.74 7.27
C ALA A 68 5.87 6.86 8.77
N GLY A 69 6.98 7.49 9.17
CA GLY A 69 7.40 7.66 10.57
C GLY A 69 8.66 6.88 10.94
N THR A 70 9.19 7.14 12.14
CA THR A 70 10.41 6.51 12.66
C THR A 70 10.22 5.70 13.94
N GLY A 71 9.20 6.00 14.72
CA GLY A 71 8.88 5.30 15.98
C GLY A 71 7.50 4.67 15.90
N ALA A 72 6.49 5.48 16.12
CA ALA A 72 5.10 5.11 15.83
C ALA A 72 4.85 5.40 14.34
N MET A 73 4.50 4.41 13.56
CA MET A 73 4.47 4.50 12.10
C MET A 73 3.08 4.20 11.55
N SER A 74 2.74 4.83 10.43
CA SER A 74 1.68 4.38 9.55
C SER A 74 2.27 3.44 8.51
N LEU A 75 1.63 2.31 8.26
CA LEU A 75 2.21 1.20 7.53
C LEU A 75 1.21 0.61 6.53
N VAL A 76 1.69 0.22 5.36
CA VAL A 76 0.94 -0.61 4.41
C VAL A 76 1.85 -1.76 3.96
N GLY A 77 1.33 -2.98 4.02
CA GLY A 77 2.14 -4.15 3.71
C GLY A 77 1.41 -5.47 3.86
N PHE A 78 2.18 -6.53 3.97
CA PHE A 78 1.67 -7.88 4.18
C PHE A 78 2.10 -8.42 5.54
N THR A 79 1.17 -9.07 6.22
CA THR A 79 1.46 -9.80 7.46
C THR A 79 2.28 -11.05 7.21
N ALA A 80 2.81 -11.66 8.28
CA ALA A 80 3.44 -12.98 8.21
C ALA A 80 2.49 -14.10 7.71
N SER A 81 1.18 -13.87 7.80
CA SER A 81 0.13 -14.78 7.30
C SER A 81 -0.35 -14.41 5.90
N GLU A 82 0.34 -13.52 5.20
CA GLU A 82 0.06 -13.10 3.82
C GLU A 82 -1.25 -12.30 3.63
N GLN A 83 -1.72 -11.67 4.69
CA GLN A 83 -2.87 -10.76 4.67
C GLN A 83 -2.40 -9.34 4.38
N LEU A 84 -3.18 -8.56 3.63
CA LEU A 84 -2.93 -7.14 3.46
C LEU A 84 -3.25 -6.39 4.76
N LEU A 85 -2.37 -5.47 5.12
CA LEU A 85 -2.38 -4.74 6.39
C LEU A 85 -2.31 -3.24 6.13
N VAL A 86 -3.14 -2.47 6.85
CA VAL A 86 -3.01 -1.02 6.99
C VAL A 86 -2.99 -0.68 8.47
N ASP A 87 -1.89 -0.07 8.93
CA ASP A 87 -1.70 0.35 10.31
C ASP A 87 -1.56 1.87 10.43
N ARG A 88 -1.88 2.36 11.61
CA ARG A 88 -1.56 3.70 12.08
C ARG A 88 -0.61 3.64 13.28
N PRO A 89 -0.02 4.75 13.71
CA PRO A 89 0.74 4.80 14.96
C PRO A 89 0.01 4.10 16.12
N GLY A 90 0.63 3.03 16.62
CA GLY A 90 0.18 2.30 17.81
C GLY A 90 -1.01 1.38 17.64
N ALA A 91 -1.57 1.23 16.43
CA ALA A 91 -2.71 0.32 16.24
C ALA A 91 -2.87 -0.18 14.80
N ASN A 92 -3.32 -1.42 14.69
CA ASN A 92 -3.81 -2.00 13.45
C ASN A 92 -5.17 -1.40 13.10
N VAL A 93 -5.33 -0.95 11.87
CA VAL A 93 -6.58 -0.39 11.35
C VAL A 93 -7.35 -1.43 10.56
N LEU A 94 -6.71 -2.03 9.56
CA LEU A 94 -7.31 -3.05 8.69
C LEU A 94 -6.37 -4.24 8.54
N THR A 95 -6.92 -5.45 8.62
CA THR A 95 -6.25 -6.67 8.17
C THR A 95 -7.24 -7.46 7.33
N SER A 96 -6.89 -7.79 6.09
CA SER A 96 -7.79 -8.53 5.19
C SER A 96 -8.04 -9.96 5.68
N THR A 97 -9.22 -10.53 5.36
CA THR A 97 -9.42 -11.97 5.44
C THR A 97 -8.79 -12.68 4.25
N GLN A 98 -8.71 -12.00 3.11
CA GLN A 98 -8.06 -12.51 1.91
C GLN A 98 -6.56 -12.68 2.14
N LEU A 99 -6.02 -13.76 1.59
CA LEU A 99 -4.60 -14.08 1.60
C LEU A 99 -4.01 -13.82 0.21
N PHE A 100 -2.88 -13.14 0.17
CA PHE A 100 -2.18 -12.76 -1.07
C PHE A 100 -0.98 -13.69 -1.26
N ARG A 101 -1.25 -14.93 -1.71
CA ARG A 101 -0.25 -16.02 -1.82
C ARG A 101 0.18 -16.33 -3.25
N ASP A 102 -0.36 -15.63 -4.22
CA ASP A 102 0.03 -15.81 -5.60
C ASP A 102 1.26 -14.95 -5.91
N ILE A 103 2.22 -15.53 -6.60
CA ILE A 103 3.34 -14.78 -7.18
C ILE A 103 2.79 -14.03 -8.39
N GLY A 104 2.83 -12.72 -8.32
CA GLY A 104 2.29 -11.87 -9.38
C GLY A 104 2.20 -10.41 -8.96
N TRP A 105 1.75 -9.60 -9.90
CA TRP A 105 1.51 -8.20 -9.67
C TRP A 105 0.14 -7.97 -9.02
N TYR A 106 0.12 -7.03 -8.09
CA TYR A 106 -1.09 -6.49 -7.50
C TYR A 106 -1.03 -4.97 -7.61
N HIS A 107 -2.04 -4.36 -8.20
CA HIS A 107 -2.27 -2.93 -8.06
C HIS A 107 -2.97 -2.69 -6.74
N ILE A 108 -2.38 -1.90 -5.86
CA ILE A 108 -2.93 -1.63 -4.52
C ILE A 108 -3.16 -0.13 -4.40
N VAL A 109 -4.40 0.24 -4.12
CA VAL A 109 -4.79 1.62 -3.83
C VAL A 109 -5.35 1.69 -2.41
N VAL A 110 -4.79 2.56 -1.59
CA VAL A 110 -5.27 2.83 -0.24
C VAL A 110 -5.69 4.29 -0.15
N GLY A 111 -6.99 4.51 -0.04
CA GLY A 111 -7.58 5.83 0.12
C GLY A 111 -7.90 6.11 1.58
N LEU A 112 -7.42 7.24 2.10
CA LEU A 112 -7.65 7.73 3.46
C LEU A 112 -8.50 8.99 3.44
N ASP A 113 -9.54 9.04 4.27
CA ASP A 113 -10.32 10.23 4.64
C ASP A 113 -10.90 10.02 6.04
N VAL A 114 -10.10 10.31 7.06
CA VAL A 114 -10.53 10.10 8.46
C VAL A 114 -11.63 11.07 8.89
N THR A 115 -11.88 12.12 8.11
CA THR A 115 -12.96 13.09 8.36
C THR A 115 -14.33 12.59 7.93
N ASN A 116 -14.38 11.47 7.18
CA ASN A 116 -15.62 10.92 6.66
C ASN A 116 -16.56 10.48 7.77
N ALA A 117 -17.82 10.90 7.67
CA ALA A 117 -18.86 10.57 8.66
C ALA A 117 -19.15 9.05 8.71
N VAL A 118 -19.03 8.37 7.56
CA VAL A 118 -19.22 6.92 7.45
C VAL A 118 -17.90 6.22 7.71
N ALA A 119 -17.83 5.48 8.81
CA ALA A 119 -16.58 4.85 9.27
C ALA A 119 -15.93 3.95 8.21
N THR A 120 -16.70 3.16 7.48
CA THR A 120 -16.18 2.28 6.41
C THR A 120 -15.53 3.04 5.26
N ASN A 121 -15.86 4.31 5.08
CA ASN A 121 -15.28 5.16 4.05
C ASN A 121 -14.01 5.90 4.50
N ARG A 122 -13.61 5.78 5.78
CA ARG A 122 -12.40 6.47 6.28
C ARG A 122 -11.11 5.88 5.72
N VAL A 123 -11.09 4.57 5.55
CA VAL A 123 -10.00 3.87 4.85
C VAL A 123 -10.63 2.89 3.87
N THR A 124 -10.33 3.02 2.60
CA THR A 124 -10.68 2.05 1.55
C THR A 124 -9.42 1.43 0.99
N VAL A 125 -9.50 0.16 0.65
CA VAL A 125 -8.39 -0.56 0.01
C VAL A 125 -8.94 -1.28 -1.21
N GLU A 126 -8.35 -1.00 -2.35
CA GLU A 126 -8.67 -1.66 -3.60
C GLU A 126 -7.45 -2.47 -4.08
N VAL A 127 -7.69 -3.66 -4.59
CA VAL A 127 -6.67 -4.51 -5.19
C VAL A 127 -7.12 -4.92 -6.57
N ASN A 128 -6.33 -4.58 -7.60
CA ASN A 128 -6.66 -4.82 -9.00
C ASN A 128 -8.07 -4.29 -9.35
N GLY A 129 -8.36 -3.04 -8.97
CA GLY A 129 -9.63 -2.37 -9.22
C GLY A 129 -10.83 -2.85 -8.38
N VAL A 130 -10.64 -3.78 -7.44
CA VAL A 130 -11.72 -4.32 -6.62
C VAL A 130 -11.54 -3.96 -5.14
N GLU A 131 -12.55 -3.30 -4.56
CA GLU A 131 -12.52 -2.95 -3.13
C GLU A 131 -12.57 -4.18 -2.23
N ILE A 132 -11.66 -4.24 -1.25
CA ILE A 132 -11.70 -5.25 -0.19
C ILE A 132 -12.75 -4.84 0.83
N THR A 133 -13.74 -5.69 1.04
CA THR A 133 -14.83 -5.46 2.01
C THR A 133 -14.82 -6.43 3.18
N ALA A 134 -14.04 -7.52 3.09
CA ALA A 134 -13.96 -8.56 4.12
C ALA A 134 -12.66 -8.41 4.94
N TRP A 135 -12.82 -8.08 6.23
CA TRP A 135 -11.74 -7.79 7.14
C TRP A 135 -11.69 -8.75 8.33
N ALA A 136 -10.51 -9.23 8.67
CA ALA A 136 -10.23 -9.94 9.91
C ALA A 136 -10.10 -8.95 11.09
N THR A 137 -9.58 -7.75 10.80
CA THR A 137 -9.58 -6.60 11.72
C THR A 137 -10.14 -5.40 10.99
N ASP A 138 -11.09 -4.69 11.59
CA ASP A 138 -11.65 -3.43 11.10
C ASP A 138 -11.84 -2.46 12.28
N ASN A 139 -10.92 -1.54 12.41
CA ASN A 139 -10.92 -0.51 13.46
C ASN A 139 -11.19 0.89 12.90
N ARG A 140 -11.75 1.01 11.68
CA ARG A 140 -12.05 2.30 11.05
C ARG A 140 -12.97 3.18 11.86
N ALA A 141 -13.89 2.60 12.63
CA ALA A 141 -14.81 3.35 13.48
C ALA A 141 -14.11 4.19 14.56
N ALA A 142 -12.92 3.76 15.00
CA ALA A 142 -12.14 4.44 16.03
C ALA A 142 -11.19 5.53 15.48
N LEU A 143 -11.17 5.74 14.16
CA LEU A 143 -10.30 6.74 13.55
C LEU A 143 -10.82 8.16 13.77
N THR A 144 -9.89 9.06 14.07
CA THR A 144 -10.12 10.51 14.17
C THR A 144 -8.96 11.26 13.51
N ALA A 145 -9.15 12.54 13.24
CA ALA A 145 -8.14 13.40 12.66
C ALA A 145 -6.78 13.31 13.38
N GLY A 146 -5.70 13.38 12.62
CA GLY A 146 -4.32 13.35 13.11
C GLY A 146 -3.82 11.97 13.58
N MET A 147 -4.53 10.88 13.27
CA MET A 147 -4.11 9.54 13.69
C MET A 147 -3.11 8.85 12.78
N PHE A 148 -2.99 9.32 11.55
CA PHE A 148 -1.99 8.83 10.60
C PHE A 148 -0.80 9.77 10.50
N SER A 149 0.35 9.23 10.12
CA SER A 149 1.57 10.01 9.87
C SER A 149 1.83 10.18 8.37
N TRP A 150 0.81 10.03 7.54
CA TRP A 150 1.01 10.02 6.08
C TRP A 150 1.27 11.40 5.48
N GLY A 151 0.77 12.45 6.11
CA GLY A 151 0.95 13.81 5.63
C GLY A 151 2.00 14.62 6.39
N ASP A 152 2.51 14.09 7.50
CA ASP A 152 3.49 14.76 8.33
C ASP A 152 4.82 14.98 7.60
N ASN A 153 5.53 16.05 7.96
CA ASN A 153 6.89 16.32 7.51
C ASN A 153 7.90 15.35 8.16
N ILE A 154 7.64 14.07 7.98
CA ILE A 154 8.45 12.96 8.49
C ILE A 154 8.93 12.07 7.36
N ILE A 155 9.89 11.21 7.67
CA ILE A 155 10.48 10.32 6.67
C ILE A 155 9.51 9.20 6.30
N HIS A 156 9.34 8.98 5.00
CA HIS A 156 8.65 7.83 4.43
C HIS A 156 9.67 6.79 3.93
N GLY A 157 9.32 5.52 4.02
CA GLY A 157 10.06 4.40 3.45
C GLY A 157 9.24 3.66 2.42
N ILE A 158 9.83 3.31 1.29
CA ILE A 158 9.26 2.43 0.26
C ILE A 158 10.09 1.17 0.24
N GLY A 159 9.44 0.01 0.30
CA GLY A 159 10.09 -1.30 0.36
C GLY A 159 10.56 -1.73 1.75
N ALA A 160 10.36 -0.89 2.77
CA ALA A 160 10.57 -1.19 4.19
C ALA A 160 10.06 -0.03 5.06
N THR A 161 10.17 -0.17 6.39
CA THR A 161 10.08 1.00 7.27
C THR A 161 11.25 1.96 7.04
N ALA A 162 11.06 3.26 7.30
CA ALA A 162 12.13 4.25 7.12
C ALA A 162 13.38 3.97 7.99
N PRO A 163 13.25 3.50 9.25
CA PRO A 163 14.41 3.07 10.05
C PRO A 163 15.09 1.80 9.51
N GLY A 164 14.45 1.04 8.61
CA GLY A 164 15.01 -0.17 8.03
C GLY A 164 14.63 -1.44 8.79
N ALA A 165 13.35 -1.84 8.66
CA ALA A 165 12.83 -3.12 9.16
C ALA A 165 11.70 -3.62 8.25
N ALA A 166 11.33 -4.90 8.39
CA ALA A 166 10.24 -5.54 7.65
C ALA A 166 10.33 -5.30 6.13
N TYR A 167 11.51 -5.56 5.58
CA TYR A 167 11.84 -5.34 4.18
C TYR A 167 10.94 -6.14 3.25
N PHE A 168 10.46 -5.49 2.21
CA PHE A 168 9.74 -6.11 1.11
C PHE A 168 10.71 -6.93 0.24
N ASP A 169 10.21 -8.02 -0.35
CA ASP A 169 10.98 -8.87 -1.25
C ASP A 169 10.20 -9.04 -2.56
N GLY A 170 10.60 -8.30 -3.58
CA GLY A 170 9.89 -8.24 -4.85
C GLY A 170 10.11 -6.95 -5.60
N TYR A 171 9.15 -6.58 -6.45
CA TYR A 171 9.24 -5.36 -7.24
C TYR A 171 8.12 -4.41 -6.88
N ILE A 172 8.41 -3.11 -6.91
CA ILE A 172 7.44 -2.03 -6.77
C ILE A 172 7.54 -1.12 -7.98
N ALA A 173 6.39 -0.75 -8.54
CA ALA A 173 6.30 0.15 -9.68
C ALA A 173 5.21 1.19 -9.47
N GLU A 174 5.33 2.31 -10.16
CA GLU A 174 4.33 3.39 -10.21
C GLU A 174 3.87 3.84 -8.82
N PHE A 175 4.80 3.86 -7.87
CA PHE A 175 4.46 4.33 -6.53
C PHE A 175 4.07 5.80 -6.58
N THR A 176 2.84 6.08 -6.20
CA THR A 176 2.27 7.43 -6.13
C THR A 176 1.68 7.64 -4.74
N TRP A 177 2.00 8.77 -4.14
CA TRP A 177 1.36 9.24 -2.92
C TRP A 177 0.82 10.65 -3.16
N MET A 178 -0.45 10.84 -2.88
CA MET A 178 -1.16 12.10 -3.06
C MET A 178 -1.83 12.50 -1.75
N HIS A 179 -1.69 13.78 -1.39
CA HIS A 179 -2.31 14.35 -0.20
C HIS A 179 -3.50 15.24 -0.56
N GLY A 180 -4.41 15.42 0.40
CA GLY A 180 -5.57 16.30 0.28
C GLY A 180 -6.70 15.75 -0.60
N THR A 181 -6.55 14.57 -1.19
CA THR A 181 -7.59 13.95 -2.00
C THR A 181 -7.58 12.43 -1.82
N LYS A 182 -8.78 11.88 -1.68
CA LYS A 182 -9.00 10.45 -1.70
C LYS A 182 -9.44 10.03 -3.10
N TYR A 183 -8.61 9.22 -3.74
CA TYR A 183 -8.84 8.61 -5.05
C TYR A 183 -9.21 7.14 -4.93
N SER A 184 -9.71 6.56 -5.99
CA SER A 184 -10.00 5.13 -6.18
C SER A 184 -9.11 4.53 -7.27
N ALA A 185 -9.12 3.22 -7.46
CA ALA A 185 -8.33 2.55 -8.49
C ALA A 185 -8.65 3.04 -9.91
N SER A 186 -9.90 3.42 -10.17
CA SER A 186 -10.30 3.96 -11.48
C SER A 186 -9.61 5.27 -11.87
N ASP A 187 -9.08 6.02 -10.89
CA ASP A 187 -8.31 7.25 -11.15
C ASP A 187 -6.88 6.94 -11.63
N PHE A 188 -6.43 5.68 -11.49
CA PHE A 188 -5.12 5.18 -11.90
C PHE A 188 -5.16 4.26 -13.13
N GLY A 189 -6.29 4.23 -13.84
CA GLY A 189 -6.41 3.52 -15.12
C GLY A 189 -6.95 2.08 -15.02
N GLU A 190 -7.59 1.73 -13.91
CA GLU A 190 -8.28 0.43 -13.72
C GLU A 190 -9.80 0.51 -13.82
#